data_51048f749cb7866d0e18db8d108049ac
#
_entry.id   51048f749cb7866d0e18db8d108049ac
#
_cell.length_a   1.000
_cell.length_b   1.000
_cell.length_c   1.000
_cell.angle_alpha   90.00
_cell.angle_beta   90.00
_cell.angle_gamma   90.00
#
_symmetry.space_group_name_H-M   'P 1'
#
loop_
_entity.id
_entity.type
_entity.pdbx_description
1 polymer ?
#
loop_
_entity_poly.entity_id
_entity_poly.type
_entity_poly.pdbx_seq_one_letter_code
_entity_poly.pdbx_strand_id
1 'polypeptide(L)' 'DVPLRQVAESKGYTVTWNKADGSTTIAKGDVTYTFTPESYECVTGTGETIELTHYCYVRDGFTYIPMDFAKTL' A
#
# COMPACT_ATOMS: atom_id res chain seq x y z
N ASP A 1 -1.60 8.44 -9.57
CA ASP A 1 -1.94 7.58 -8.44
C ASP A 1 -2.97 6.54 -8.85
N VAL A 2 -2.91 5.38 -8.24
CA VAL A 2 -3.79 4.26 -8.59
C VAL A 2 -4.40 3.67 -7.32
N PRO A 3 -5.60 3.08 -7.42
CA PRO A 3 -6.22 2.41 -6.26
C PRO A 3 -5.43 1.17 -5.90
N LEU A 4 -4.98 1.12 -4.64
CA LEU A 4 -4.09 0.07 -4.17
C LEU A 4 -4.71 -1.32 -4.26
N ARG A 5 -5.96 -1.48 -3.77
CA ARG A 5 -6.59 -2.80 -3.74
C ARG A 5 -6.67 -3.40 -5.13
N GLN A 6 -7.12 -2.61 -6.10
CA GLN A 6 -7.31 -3.12 -7.46
C GLN A 6 -5.99 -3.59 -8.08
N VAL A 7 -4.95 -2.78 -7.92
CA VAL A 7 -3.63 -3.12 -8.48
C VAL A 7 -3.04 -4.32 -7.75
N ALA A 8 -3.09 -4.31 -6.42
CA ALA A 8 -2.49 -5.39 -5.62
C ALA A 8 -3.18 -6.72 -5.90
N GLU A 9 -4.51 -6.74 -5.93
CA GLU A 9 -5.24 -7.98 -6.19
C GLU A 9 -4.97 -8.51 -7.60
N SER A 10 -4.82 -7.63 -8.58
CA SER A 10 -4.51 -8.05 -9.94
C SER A 10 -3.14 -8.71 -10.04
N LYS A 11 -2.26 -8.46 -9.08
CA LYS A 11 -0.92 -9.02 -9.04
C LYS A 11 -0.78 -10.16 -8.02
N GLY A 12 -1.89 -10.63 -7.47
CA GLY A 12 -1.89 -11.79 -6.58
C GLY A 12 -1.69 -11.48 -5.11
N TYR A 13 -1.76 -10.21 -4.71
CA TYR A 13 -1.67 -9.83 -3.31
C TYR A 13 -3.03 -9.93 -2.63
N THR A 14 -3.03 -10.25 -1.34
CA THR A 14 -4.21 -10.08 -0.50
C THR A 14 -4.15 -8.70 0.14
N VAL A 15 -5.29 -8.10 0.40
CA VAL A 15 -5.38 -6.73 0.92
C VAL A 15 -6.14 -6.75 2.23
N THR A 16 -5.53 -6.17 3.27
CA THR A 16 -6.13 -6.09 4.60
C THR A 16 -6.11 -4.63 5.06
N TRP A 17 -7.26 -4.13 5.49
CA TRP A 17 -7.39 -2.78 6.00
C TRP A 17 -7.40 -2.80 7.52
N ASN A 18 -6.56 -1.97 8.12
CA ASN A 18 -6.50 -1.84 9.58
C ASN A 18 -7.34 -0.64 10.01
N LYS A 19 -8.45 -0.93 10.65
CA LYS A 19 -9.43 0.07 11.03
C LYS A 19 -8.90 1.04 12.10
N ALA A 20 -7.95 0.57 12.92
CA ALA A 20 -7.46 1.37 14.04
C ALA A 20 -6.69 2.60 13.59
N ASP A 21 -5.91 2.49 12.51
CA ASP A 21 -5.09 3.59 12.01
C ASP A 21 -5.34 3.92 10.55
N GLY A 22 -6.25 3.21 9.90
CA GLY A 22 -6.56 3.42 8.50
C GLY A 22 -5.52 2.89 7.54
N SER A 23 -4.50 2.17 8.03
CA SER A 23 -3.47 1.64 7.16
C SER A 23 -3.97 0.45 6.36
N THR A 24 -3.31 0.19 5.23
CA THR A 24 -3.61 -0.94 4.38
C THR A 24 -2.36 -1.78 4.20
N THR A 25 -2.48 -3.09 4.45
CA THR A 25 -1.37 -4.02 4.25
C THR A 25 -1.71 -4.92 3.08
N ILE A 26 -0.75 -5.07 2.16
CA ILE A 26 -0.87 -6.03 1.07
C ILE A 26 0.18 -7.12 1.31
N ALA A 27 -0.18 -8.36 0.98
CA ALA A 27 0.69 -9.50 1.24
C ALA A 27 0.65 -10.49 0.09
N LYS A 28 1.82 -11.01 -0.26
CA LYS A 28 1.95 -12.05 -1.28
C LYS A 28 3.12 -12.94 -0.86
N GLY A 29 2.82 -14.17 -0.43
CA GLY A 29 3.84 -15.06 0.13
C GLY A 29 4.45 -14.42 1.38
N ASP A 30 5.77 -14.28 1.38
CA ASP A 30 6.50 -13.68 2.50
C ASP A 30 6.69 -12.17 2.35
N VAL A 31 6.15 -11.59 1.28
CA VAL A 31 6.32 -10.16 1.01
C VAL A 31 5.10 -9.41 1.51
N THR A 32 5.31 -8.38 2.35
CA THR A 32 4.23 -7.52 2.80
C THR A 32 4.65 -6.06 2.67
N TYR A 33 3.67 -5.21 2.41
CA TYR A 33 3.85 -3.76 2.39
C TYR A 33 2.69 -3.14 3.12
N THR A 34 2.97 -2.19 4.02
CA THR A 34 1.95 -1.47 4.77
C THR A 34 2.00 0.00 4.40
N PHE A 35 0.85 0.54 4.02
CA PHE A 35 0.71 1.93 3.60
C PHE A 35 -0.17 2.65 4.60
N THR A 36 0.33 3.76 5.13
CA THR A 36 -0.41 4.59 6.10
C THR A 36 -0.87 5.86 5.38
N PRO A 37 -2.15 6.26 5.55
CA PRO A 37 -2.64 7.48 4.89
C PRO A 37 -1.79 8.69 5.23
N GLU A 38 -1.52 9.51 4.23
CA GLU A 38 -0.76 10.75 4.34
C GLU A 38 0.72 10.54 4.65
N SER A 39 1.20 9.30 4.52
CA SER A 39 2.60 9.00 4.73
C SER A 39 3.33 8.87 3.40
N TYR A 40 4.58 9.36 3.36
CA TYR A 40 5.46 9.19 2.20
C TYR A 40 6.25 7.90 2.27
N GLU A 41 5.96 7.05 3.25
CA GLU A 41 6.71 5.82 3.47
C GLU A 41 5.80 4.61 3.44
N CYS A 42 6.35 3.52 2.91
CA CYS A 42 5.73 2.21 2.94
C CYS A 42 6.63 1.31 3.79
N VAL A 43 6.06 0.52 4.69
CA VAL A 43 6.82 -0.34 5.58
C VAL A 43 6.76 -1.77 5.05
N THR A 44 7.94 -2.42 4.92
CA THR A 44 8.01 -3.81 4.47
C THR A 44 7.82 -4.75 5.64
N GLY A 45 7.64 -6.05 5.32
CA GLY A 45 7.46 -7.08 6.36
C GLY A 45 8.67 -7.27 7.25
N THR A 46 9.86 -6.83 6.81
CA THR A 46 11.08 -6.90 7.63
C THR A 46 11.31 -5.63 8.45
N GLY A 47 10.39 -4.67 8.36
CA GLY A 47 10.50 -3.43 9.13
C GLY A 47 11.25 -2.32 8.44
N GLU A 48 11.67 -2.53 7.19
CA GLU A 48 12.32 -1.50 6.41
C GLU A 48 11.29 -0.51 5.87
N THR A 49 11.73 0.72 5.61
CA THR A 49 10.85 1.72 5.01
C THR A 49 11.30 1.99 3.58
N ILE A 50 10.32 2.19 2.70
CA ILE A 50 10.55 2.58 1.31
C ILE A 50 9.93 3.94 1.13
N GLU A 51 10.71 4.91 0.66
CA GLU A 51 10.20 6.25 0.41
C GLU A 51 9.40 6.28 -0.88
N LEU A 52 8.22 6.88 -0.80
CA LEU A 52 7.33 7.01 -1.96
C LEU A 52 7.52 8.37 -2.60
N THR A 53 7.29 8.45 -3.90
CA THR A 53 7.39 9.73 -4.64
C THR A 53 6.26 10.69 -4.32
N HIS A 54 5.16 10.15 -3.79
CA HIS A 54 4.01 10.93 -3.35
C HIS A 54 3.39 10.22 -2.16
N TYR A 55 2.75 10.95 -1.26
CA TYR A 55 2.12 10.32 -0.11
C TYR A 55 0.91 9.49 -0.55
N CYS A 56 0.64 8.40 0.16
CA CYS A 56 -0.57 7.64 -0.07
C CYS A 56 -1.73 8.32 0.67
N TYR A 57 -2.93 8.11 0.18
CA TYR A 57 -4.11 8.77 0.75
C TYR A 57 -5.35 7.91 0.54
N VAL A 58 -6.39 8.22 1.32
CA VAL A 58 -7.69 7.57 1.20
C VAL A 58 -8.66 8.56 0.59
N ARG A 59 -9.38 8.12 -0.43
CA ARG A 59 -10.38 8.94 -1.09
C ARG A 59 -11.59 8.06 -1.43
N ASP A 60 -12.77 8.47 -0.97
CA ASP A 60 -14.00 7.72 -1.20
C ASP A 60 -13.92 6.26 -0.76
N GLY A 61 -13.19 6.02 0.35
CA GLY A 61 -13.05 4.68 0.90
C GLY A 61 -11.97 3.83 0.24
N PHE A 62 -11.23 4.37 -0.71
CA PHE A 62 -10.15 3.65 -1.41
C PHE A 62 -8.80 4.27 -1.08
N THR A 63 -7.80 3.41 -0.86
CA THR A 63 -6.42 3.85 -0.66
C THR A 63 -5.74 3.98 -2.01
N TYR A 64 -5.05 5.10 -2.24
CA TYR A 64 -4.33 5.37 -3.48
C TYR A 64 -2.83 5.45 -3.20
N ILE A 65 -2.04 4.89 -4.11
CA ILE A 65 -0.58 4.91 -4.01
C ILE A 65 0.00 5.43 -5.33
N PRO A 66 1.27 5.90 -5.31
CA PRO A 66 1.92 6.33 -6.54
C PRO A 66 2.02 5.21 -7.56
N MET A 67 1.79 5.54 -8.82
CA MET A 67 1.84 4.56 -9.90
C MET A 67 3.23 3.94 -10.07
N ASP A 68 4.29 4.73 -9.87
CA ASP A 68 5.64 4.22 -10.02
C ASP A 68 5.93 3.11 -9.01
N PHE A 69 5.42 3.22 -7.78
CA PHE A 69 5.57 2.13 -6.82
C PHE A 69 4.68 0.95 -7.19
N ALA A 70 3.46 1.22 -7.65
CA ALA A 70 2.53 0.16 -8.03
C ALA A 70 3.12 -0.74 -9.13
N LYS A 71 3.94 -0.18 -10.00
CA LYS A 71 4.57 -0.96 -11.07
C LYS A 71 5.60 -1.95 -10.54
N THR A 72 6.10 -1.76 -9.33
CA THR A 72 7.11 -2.65 -8.74
C THR A 72 6.48 -3.85 -8.01
N LEU A 73 5.20 -3.86 -7.83
CA LEU A 73 4.49 -4.93 -7.10
C LEU A 73 4.43 -6.26 -7.87
#